data_cd2503cf3459796634053ade7c56efdf
#
_entry.id   cd2503cf3459796634053ade7c56efdf
#
_cell.length_a   1.000
_cell.length_b   1.000
_cell.length_c   1.000
_cell.angle_alpha   90.00
_cell.angle_beta   90.00
_cell.angle_gamma   90.00
#
_symmetry.space_group_name_H-M   'P 1'
#
loop_
_entity.id
_entity.type
_entity.pdbx_description
1 polymer ?
#
loop_
_entity_poly.entity_id
_entity_poly.type
_entity_poly.pdbx_seq_one_letter_code
_entity_poly.pdbx_strand_id
1 'polypeptide(L)' 'MQILVNGEPVATDARTLAELCATLGFAEAKVATAVNGRFVASAKRGLTPLAPKDEVEIVAPRQGG' A
#
# COMPACT_ATOMS: atom_id res chain seq x y z
N MET A 1 -10.88 -7.70 5.63
CA MET A 1 -11.61 -6.75 4.76
C MET A 1 -11.08 -6.82 3.34
N GLN A 2 -11.83 -6.29 2.42
CA GLN A 2 -11.41 -6.27 1.02
C GLN A 2 -11.08 -4.85 0.59
N ILE A 3 -9.94 -4.70 -0.08
CA ILE A 3 -9.48 -3.44 -0.64
C ILE A 3 -9.07 -3.69 -2.08
N LEU A 4 -8.74 -2.61 -2.79
CA LEU A 4 -8.14 -2.73 -4.12
C LEU A 4 -6.67 -2.37 -4.02
N VAL A 5 -5.83 -3.20 -4.62
CA VAL A 5 -4.40 -2.90 -4.73
C VAL A 5 -4.05 -2.89 -6.21
N ASN A 6 -3.68 -1.72 -6.70
CA ASN A 6 -3.39 -1.52 -8.13
C ASN A 6 -4.54 -2.02 -8.99
N GLY A 7 -5.77 -1.76 -8.54
CA GLY A 7 -6.97 -2.11 -9.27
C GLY A 7 -7.46 -3.53 -9.09
N GLU A 8 -6.79 -4.35 -8.28
CA GLU A 8 -7.18 -5.74 -8.07
C GLU A 8 -7.69 -5.97 -6.65
N PRO A 9 -8.76 -6.73 -6.48
CA PRO A 9 -9.29 -7.02 -5.14
C PRO A 9 -8.30 -7.85 -4.33
N VAL A 10 -8.08 -7.42 -3.09
CA VAL A 10 -7.21 -8.12 -2.15
C VAL A 10 -7.92 -8.19 -0.81
N ALA A 11 -8.01 -9.39 -0.26
CA ALA A 11 -8.50 -9.57 1.10
C ALA A 11 -7.32 -9.43 2.05
N THR A 12 -7.48 -8.65 3.11
CA THR A 12 -6.38 -8.41 4.03
C THR A 12 -6.90 -8.16 5.44
N ASP A 13 -6.06 -8.50 6.43
CA ASP A 13 -6.29 -8.14 7.82
C ASP A 13 -5.42 -6.97 8.24
N ALA A 14 -4.67 -6.39 7.32
CA ALA A 14 -3.80 -5.26 7.62
C ALA A 14 -4.63 -4.07 8.11
N ARG A 15 -4.15 -3.42 9.15
CA ARG A 15 -4.83 -2.26 9.73
C ARG A 15 -4.26 -0.96 9.21
N THR A 16 -3.02 -0.98 8.77
CA THR A 16 -2.34 0.21 8.26
C THR A 16 -1.72 -0.11 6.92
N LEU A 17 -1.37 0.95 6.20
CA LEU A 17 -0.68 0.79 4.93
C LEU A 17 0.67 0.09 5.10
N ALA A 18 1.37 0.37 6.21
CA ALA A 18 2.65 -0.29 6.48
C ALA A 18 2.46 -1.79 6.62
N GLU A 19 1.42 -2.23 7.33
CA GLU A 19 1.15 -3.65 7.49
C GLU A 19 0.81 -4.30 6.15
N LEU A 20 0.05 -3.61 5.33
CA LEU A 20 -0.27 -4.12 4.01
C LEU A 20 0.98 -4.31 3.16
N CYS A 21 1.86 -3.32 3.17
CA CYS A 21 3.11 -3.42 2.42
C CYS A 21 3.95 -4.60 2.89
N ALA A 22 4.01 -4.81 4.21
CA ALA A 22 4.76 -5.95 4.76
C ALA A 22 4.14 -7.27 4.32
N THR A 23 2.81 -7.37 4.37
CA THR A 23 2.10 -8.58 3.97
C THR A 23 2.34 -8.91 2.50
N LEU A 24 2.43 -7.90 1.65
CA LEU A 24 2.63 -8.09 0.21
C LEU A 24 4.10 -8.25 -0.17
N GLY A 25 5.00 -8.21 0.80
CA GLY A 25 6.42 -8.42 0.53
C GLY A 25 7.19 -7.16 0.19
N PHE A 26 6.63 -5.98 0.46
CA PHE A 26 7.27 -4.72 0.13
C PHE A 26 7.93 -4.03 1.32
N ALA A 27 8.05 -4.70 2.47
CA ALA A 27 8.55 -4.04 3.67
C ALA A 27 9.95 -3.43 3.48
N GLU A 28 10.80 -4.14 2.76
CA GLU A 28 12.18 -3.70 2.53
C GLU A 28 12.37 -3.08 1.15
N ALA A 29 11.31 -2.98 0.36
CA ALA A 29 11.43 -2.49 -0.99
C ALA A 29 11.20 -0.99 -1.04
N LYS A 30 11.86 -0.33 -2.00
CA LYS A 30 11.61 1.09 -2.25
C LYS A 30 10.41 1.19 -3.17
N VAL A 31 9.27 1.54 -2.59
CA VAL A 31 8.04 1.69 -3.36
C VAL A 31 7.42 3.05 -3.04
N ALA A 32 6.61 3.53 -3.95
CA ALA A 32 5.76 4.69 -3.72
C ALA A 32 4.35 4.18 -3.45
N THR A 33 3.65 4.80 -2.52
CA THR A 33 2.31 4.36 -2.14
C THR A 33 1.33 5.53 -2.17
N ALA A 34 0.08 5.21 -2.52
CA ALA A 34 -1.02 6.16 -2.46
C ALA A 34 -2.25 5.43 -1.97
N VAL A 35 -3.12 6.14 -1.28
CA VAL A 35 -4.40 5.60 -0.82
C VAL A 35 -5.48 6.56 -1.26
N ASN A 36 -6.43 6.05 -2.04
CA ASN A 36 -7.53 6.83 -2.58
C ASN A 36 -7.04 8.09 -3.29
N GLY A 37 -5.97 7.93 -4.07
CA GLY A 37 -5.41 9.00 -4.87
C GLY A 37 -4.47 9.93 -4.13
N ARG A 38 -4.20 9.68 -2.85
CA ARG A 38 -3.31 10.54 -2.06
C ARG A 38 -1.99 9.85 -1.80
N PHE A 39 -0.90 10.50 -2.18
CA PHE A 39 0.44 9.99 -1.92
C PHE A 39 0.67 9.82 -0.40
N VAL A 40 1.27 8.70 -0.02
CA VAL A 40 1.64 8.43 1.37
C VAL A 40 3.14 8.15 1.43
N ALA A 41 3.88 9.04 2.08
CA ALA A 41 5.31 8.84 2.26
C ALA A 41 5.59 7.64 3.15
N SER A 42 6.75 7.01 2.97
CA SER A 42 7.08 5.80 3.72
C SER A 42 6.97 6.00 5.23
N ALA A 43 7.39 7.17 5.74
CA ALA A 43 7.34 7.45 7.17
C ALA A 43 5.91 7.59 7.70
N LYS A 44 4.94 7.75 6.82
CA LYS A 44 3.54 7.92 7.21
C LYS A 44 2.71 6.66 7.05
N ARG A 45 3.27 5.61 6.48
CA ARG A 45 2.49 4.39 6.19
C ARG A 45 1.95 3.74 7.45
N GLY A 46 2.75 3.74 8.52
CA GLY A 46 2.31 3.17 9.80
C GLY A 46 1.22 3.99 10.49
N LEU A 47 1.04 5.24 10.06
CA LEU A 47 0.03 6.14 10.61
C LEU A 47 -1.19 6.27 9.69
N THR A 48 -1.23 5.48 8.61
CA THR A 48 -2.30 5.54 7.62
C THR A 48 -3.19 4.32 7.78
N PRO A 49 -4.34 4.45 8.44
CA PRO A 49 -5.23 3.32 8.61
C PRO A 49 -5.90 2.97 7.29
N LEU A 50 -6.23 1.70 7.13
CA LEU A 50 -6.96 1.21 5.95
C LEU A 50 -8.40 0.93 6.33
N ALA A 51 -9.30 1.20 5.41
CA ALA A 51 -10.72 0.92 5.56
C ALA A 51 -11.19 0.04 4.41
N PRO A 52 -12.31 -0.68 4.59
CA PRO A 52 -12.85 -1.49 3.50
C PRO A 52 -13.06 -0.65 2.26
N LYS A 53 -12.75 -1.26 1.10
CA LYS A 53 -12.91 -0.64 -0.22
C LYS A 53 -11.90 0.46 -0.54
N ASP A 54 -10.92 0.69 0.33
CA ASP A 54 -9.85 1.63 -0.01
C ASP A 54 -9.13 1.18 -1.27
N GLU A 55 -8.70 2.17 -2.06
CA GLU A 55 -7.93 1.92 -3.27
C GLU A 55 -6.48 2.29 -2.99
N VAL A 56 -5.64 1.27 -3.00
CA VAL A 56 -4.23 1.43 -2.69
C VAL A 56 -3.42 1.25 -3.96
N GLU A 57 -2.45 2.14 -4.17
CA GLU A 57 -1.51 2.03 -5.27
C GLU A 57 -0.11 1.84 -4.72
N ILE A 58 0.58 0.84 -5.22
CA ILE A 58 1.95 0.56 -4.82
C ILE A 58 2.77 0.42 -6.09
N VAL A 59 3.73 1.32 -6.28
CA VAL A 59 4.53 1.36 -7.50
C VAL A 59 5.99 1.24 -7.13
N ALA A 60 6.65 0.23 -7.70
CA ALA A 60 8.09 0.07 -7.53
C ALA A 60 8.80 0.90 -8.60
N PRO A 61 9.77 1.72 -8.22
CA PRO A 61 10.52 2.46 -9.23
C PRO A 61 11.34 1.51 -10.08
N ARG A 62 11.47 1.83 -11.36
CA ARG A 62 12.30 1.04 -12.25
C ARG A 62 13.76 1.27 -11.93
N GLN A 63 14.51 0.17 -11.91
CA GLN A 63 15.92 0.22 -11.67
C GLN A 63 16.66 0.11 -13.00
N GLY A 64 17.66 0.97 -13.18
CA GLY A 64 18.57 0.84 -14.29
C GLY A 64 17.98 1.13 -15.65
N GLY A 65 16.93 1.82 -15.64
CA GLY A 65 16.31 2.20 -16.91
C GLY A 65 15.81 1.04 -17.65
#